data_6a770a7589c413f030373d7fe877afda
#
_entry.id   6a770a7589c413f030373d7fe877afda
#
_cell.length_a   1.000
_cell.length_b   1.000
_cell.length_c   1.000
_cell.angle_alpha   90.00
_cell.angle_beta   90.00
_cell.angle_gamma   90.00
#
_symmetry.space_group_name_H-M   'P 1'
#
loop_
_entity.id
_entity.type
_entity.pdbx_description
1 polymer ?
#
loop_
_entity_poly.entity_id
_entity_poly.type
_entity_poly.pdbx_seq_one_letter_code
_entity_poly.pdbx_strand_id
1 'polypeptide(L)'
;MDTFAFIIHPIDPKRDVSRKFPLLGRVLNERQIDFFSTFFPPVYISEIEGIRSEATGKEIKGWFIACPYTPRRMMELPERAVYRKIIQTGRFAEKLGAQMLGLGAFTSVIGDAGVTIAKALDVPVTTGDSYTVIVAVEAIREAACTMDIPLRSATAAVVGATGTIGQVCADLLADDVERLYLIGRRQDKLEELRDRLKVHARAELVISTSMDVLAEAQLILTVTSAVHDVIRPEFLQPGSVICDVARPRDVSAMVARVRDDILVIDGGMVDVPGSVDFHFNFGFPPGKAYACMAETIALTLEGRFEDYTLGKHITRARVEEIGLMARKHGFRLSGFRSFEREVTPQQIEAVRRNAKKTGAVRAAHT
;
A
#
# COMPACT_ATOMS: atom_id res chain seq x y z
N MET A 1 -4.01 14.45 -25.45
CA MET A 1 -4.37 13.42 -24.45
C MET A 1 -3.33 13.48 -23.37
N ASP A 2 -3.74 13.66 -22.13
CA ASP A 2 -2.80 13.76 -21.00
C ASP A 2 -2.19 12.39 -20.70
N THR A 3 -0.95 12.43 -20.17
CA THR A 3 -0.12 11.22 -20.06
C THR A 3 0.57 11.14 -18.72
N PHE A 4 0.83 9.90 -18.28
CA PHE A 4 1.59 9.62 -17.08
C PHE A 4 2.54 8.45 -17.27
N ALA A 5 3.48 8.29 -16.36
CA ALA A 5 4.23 7.05 -16.21
C ALA A 5 4.24 6.60 -14.75
N PHE A 6 4.37 5.31 -14.55
CA PHE A 6 4.50 4.74 -13.22
C PHE A 6 5.73 3.83 -13.17
N ILE A 7 6.61 4.09 -12.21
CA ILE A 7 7.82 3.29 -12.01
C ILE A 7 7.46 2.07 -11.15
N ILE A 8 7.68 0.89 -11.71
CA ILE A 8 7.63 -0.38 -10.99
C ILE A 8 9.02 -0.96 -10.80
N HIS A 9 9.17 -1.93 -9.93
CA HIS A 9 10.41 -2.70 -9.77
C HIS A 9 10.07 -4.15 -9.37
N PRO A 10 10.96 -5.13 -9.60
CA PRO A 10 10.70 -6.51 -9.23
C PRO A 10 10.73 -6.67 -7.70
N ILE A 11 9.56 -6.90 -7.09
CA ILE A 11 9.41 -7.18 -5.64
C ILE A 11 9.83 -8.62 -5.36
N ASP A 12 9.31 -9.57 -6.13
CA ASP A 12 9.79 -10.96 -6.20
C ASP A 12 10.62 -11.10 -7.48
N PRO A 13 11.97 -11.10 -7.37
CA PRO A 13 12.82 -11.00 -8.54
C PRO A 13 12.57 -12.08 -9.59
N LYS A 14 12.40 -13.34 -9.15
CA LYS A 14 12.23 -14.46 -10.08
C LYS A 14 10.85 -14.44 -10.74
N ARG A 15 9.81 -14.22 -9.96
CA ARG A 15 8.42 -14.17 -10.46
C ARG A 15 8.20 -12.98 -11.40
N ASP A 16 8.63 -11.80 -10.98
CA ASP A 16 8.33 -10.57 -11.70
C ASP A 16 9.17 -10.44 -12.98
N VAL A 17 10.45 -10.86 -12.95
CA VAL A 17 11.25 -10.95 -14.18
C VAL A 17 10.69 -11.99 -15.13
N SER A 18 10.19 -13.14 -14.62
CA SER A 18 9.56 -14.18 -15.47
C SER A 18 8.31 -13.68 -16.20
N ARG A 19 7.57 -12.74 -15.62
CA ARG A 19 6.37 -12.15 -16.26
C ARG A 19 6.70 -11.38 -17.55
N LYS A 20 7.83 -10.68 -17.59
CA LYS A 20 8.26 -9.92 -18.77
C LYS A 20 9.26 -10.71 -19.64
N PHE A 21 10.15 -11.47 -18.99
CA PHE A 21 11.24 -12.21 -19.64
C PHE A 21 11.23 -13.68 -19.18
N PRO A 22 10.31 -14.53 -19.70
CA PRO A 22 10.14 -15.91 -19.22
C PRO A 22 11.42 -16.75 -19.29
N LEU A 23 12.24 -16.54 -20.32
CA LEU A 23 13.51 -17.27 -20.49
C LEU A 23 14.52 -16.91 -19.40
N LEU A 24 14.66 -15.63 -19.06
CA LEU A 24 15.56 -15.19 -18.00
C LEU A 24 15.15 -15.74 -16.64
N GLY A 25 13.84 -15.74 -16.34
CA GLY A 25 13.30 -16.29 -15.11
C GLY A 25 13.46 -17.81 -14.98
N ARG A 26 13.62 -18.55 -16.11
CA ARG A 26 13.92 -19.98 -16.08
C ARG A 26 15.40 -20.28 -15.83
N VAL A 27 16.29 -19.48 -16.41
CA VAL A 27 17.73 -19.72 -16.41
C VAL A 27 18.41 -19.15 -15.17
N LEU A 28 17.98 -17.96 -14.70
CA LEU A 28 18.61 -17.24 -13.60
C LEU A 28 17.92 -17.55 -12.27
N ASN A 29 18.71 -17.74 -11.22
CA ASN A 29 18.19 -17.75 -9.85
C ASN A 29 18.06 -16.31 -9.28
N GLU A 30 17.41 -16.16 -8.14
CA GLU A 30 17.15 -14.84 -7.52
C GLU A 30 18.43 -14.04 -7.28
N ARG A 31 19.50 -14.68 -6.80
CA ARG A 31 20.79 -14.00 -6.54
C ARG A 31 21.43 -13.48 -7.83
N GLN A 32 21.30 -14.24 -8.92
CA GLN A 32 21.80 -13.84 -10.22
C GLN A 32 20.99 -12.69 -10.80
N ILE A 33 19.65 -12.76 -10.70
CA ILE A 33 18.77 -11.66 -11.12
C ILE A 33 19.12 -10.40 -10.33
N ASP A 34 19.25 -10.52 -9.01
CA ASP A 34 19.62 -9.42 -8.14
C ASP A 34 20.97 -8.81 -8.52
N PHE A 35 21.99 -9.63 -8.74
CA PHE A 35 23.30 -9.16 -9.16
C PHE A 35 23.26 -8.43 -10.52
N PHE A 36 22.65 -9.06 -11.52
CA PHE A 36 22.58 -8.49 -12.87
C PHE A 36 21.68 -7.25 -12.94
N SER A 37 20.67 -7.12 -12.08
CA SER A 37 19.79 -5.95 -12.02
C SER A 37 20.57 -4.63 -11.92
N THR A 38 21.75 -4.66 -11.31
CA THR A 38 22.64 -3.50 -11.17
C THR A 38 23.05 -2.90 -12.51
N PHE A 39 23.23 -3.72 -13.53
CA PHE A 39 23.78 -3.34 -14.84
C PHE A 39 22.68 -3.02 -15.87
N PHE A 40 21.47 -3.49 -15.65
CA PHE A 40 20.39 -3.26 -16.59
C PHE A 40 19.96 -1.78 -16.62
N PRO A 41 19.66 -1.26 -17.83
CA PRO A 41 19.02 0.05 -17.97
C PRO A 41 17.55 -0.02 -17.51
N PRO A 42 16.86 1.13 -17.37
CA PRO A 42 15.40 1.16 -17.25
C PRO A 42 14.71 0.41 -18.39
N VAL A 43 13.65 -0.32 -18.07
CA VAL A 43 12.97 -1.20 -19.03
C VAL A 43 11.55 -0.70 -19.29
N TYR A 44 11.21 -0.48 -20.55
CA TYR A 44 9.82 -0.30 -20.96
C TYR A 44 9.03 -1.59 -20.74
N ILE A 45 7.98 -1.51 -19.98
CA ILE A 45 7.15 -2.69 -19.68
C ILE A 45 5.94 -2.74 -20.60
N SER A 46 5.08 -1.73 -20.54
CA SER A 46 3.85 -1.69 -21.32
C SER A 46 3.26 -0.29 -21.38
N GLU A 47 2.33 -0.12 -22.28
CA GLU A 47 1.41 1.00 -22.35
C GLU A 47 0.20 0.74 -21.44
N ILE A 48 -0.47 1.80 -21.01
CA ILE A 48 -1.69 1.76 -20.21
C ILE A 48 -2.74 2.59 -20.94
N GLU A 49 -3.85 1.97 -21.31
CA GLU A 49 -4.91 2.59 -22.11
C GLU A 49 -6.29 2.34 -21.51
N GLY A 50 -7.30 3.02 -22.05
CA GLY A 50 -8.70 2.83 -21.68
C GLY A 50 -9.10 3.44 -20.33
N ILE A 51 -8.23 4.27 -19.71
CA ILE A 51 -8.57 5.00 -18.50
C ILE A 51 -9.44 6.19 -18.86
N ARG A 52 -10.66 6.24 -18.28
CA ARG A 52 -11.63 7.30 -18.57
C ARG A 52 -12.35 7.76 -17.31
N SER A 53 -12.33 9.07 -17.07
CA SER A 53 -13.05 9.70 -15.96
C SER A 53 -14.56 9.52 -16.08
N GLU A 54 -15.22 9.05 -15.02
CA GLU A 54 -16.69 9.00 -14.95
C GLU A 54 -17.31 10.41 -14.94
N ALA A 55 -16.66 11.38 -14.30
CA ALA A 55 -17.19 12.73 -14.16
C ALA A 55 -17.04 13.58 -15.42
N THR A 56 -15.93 13.46 -16.14
CA THR A 56 -15.61 14.38 -17.24
C THR A 56 -15.55 13.70 -18.61
N GLY A 57 -15.54 12.38 -18.66
CA GLY A 57 -15.31 11.62 -19.88
C GLY A 57 -13.88 11.73 -20.45
N LYS A 58 -12.99 12.46 -19.77
CA LYS A 58 -11.60 12.63 -20.18
C LYS A 58 -10.88 11.29 -20.20
N GLU A 59 -10.18 11.02 -21.28
CA GLU A 59 -9.29 9.88 -21.43
C GLU A 59 -7.84 10.28 -21.27
N ILE A 60 -7.07 9.38 -20.65
CA ILE A 60 -5.64 9.54 -20.45
C ILE A 60 -4.90 8.25 -20.83
N LYS A 61 -3.61 8.35 -21.02
CA LYS A 61 -2.72 7.27 -21.39
C LYS A 61 -1.50 7.24 -20.47
N GLY A 62 -0.92 6.06 -20.26
CA GLY A 62 0.27 5.95 -19.43
C GLY A 62 1.20 4.85 -19.83
N TRP A 63 2.30 4.71 -19.06
CA TRP A 63 3.30 3.67 -19.26
C TRP A 63 3.78 3.09 -17.93
N PHE A 64 3.99 1.76 -17.92
CA PHE A 64 4.83 1.13 -16.92
C PHE A 64 6.27 1.12 -17.37
N ILE A 65 7.15 1.58 -16.48
CA ILE A 65 8.59 1.56 -16.67
C ILE A 65 9.22 0.87 -15.47
N ALA A 66 10.07 -0.13 -15.69
CA ALA A 66 10.74 -0.82 -14.62
C ALA A 66 12.09 -0.17 -14.28
N CYS A 67 12.25 0.20 -13.01
CA CYS A 67 13.54 0.33 -12.39
C CYS A 67 14.06 -1.11 -12.10
N PRO A 68 15.18 -1.54 -12.64
CA PRO A 68 15.59 -2.95 -12.57
C PRO A 68 16.02 -3.40 -11.18
N TYR A 69 16.32 -2.47 -10.26
CA TYR A 69 16.78 -2.80 -8.91
C TYR A 69 15.70 -3.51 -8.09
N THR A 70 16.12 -4.58 -7.41
CA THR A 70 15.29 -5.26 -6.41
C THR A 70 15.27 -4.47 -5.10
N PRO A 71 14.30 -4.70 -4.19
CA PRO A 71 14.29 -4.09 -2.84
C PRO A 71 15.61 -4.34 -2.10
N ARG A 72 16.11 -5.57 -2.15
CA ARG A 72 17.38 -5.94 -1.53
C ARG A 72 18.53 -5.09 -2.07
N ARG A 73 18.61 -4.95 -3.40
CA ARG A 73 19.68 -4.17 -4.05
C ARG A 73 19.56 -2.68 -3.70
N MET A 74 18.34 -2.15 -3.61
CA MET A 74 18.13 -0.77 -3.19
C MET A 74 18.58 -0.49 -1.74
N MET A 75 18.50 -1.50 -0.86
CA MET A 75 18.97 -1.38 0.53
C MET A 75 20.49 -1.58 0.67
N GLU A 76 21.11 -2.40 -0.18
CA GLU A 76 22.57 -2.69 -0.11
C GLU A 76 23.43 -1.62 -0.78
N LEU A 77 22.90 -0.95 -1.80
CA LEU A 77 23.66 0.06 -2.56
C LEU A 77 23.66 1.42 -1.85
N PRO A 78 24.73 2.23 -2.07
CA PRO A 78 24.71 3.62 -1.62
C PRO A 78 23.50 4.37 -2.18
N GLU A 79 22.83 5.14 -1.35
CA GLU A 79 21.60 5.89 -1.68
C GLU A 79 21.74 6.70 -2.99
N ARG A 80 22.88 7.35 -3.18
CA ARG A 80 23.18 8.08 -4.43
C ARG A 80 23.12 7.21 -5.69
N ALA A 81 23.51 5.94 -5.60
CA ALA A 81 23.45 5.01 -6.72
C ALA A 81 21.99 4.62 -7.02
N VAL A 82 21.20 4.43 -5.98
CA VAL A 82 19.77 4.14 -6.09
C VAL A 82 19.03 5.34 -6.71
N TYR A 83 19.22 6.54 -6.20
CA TYR A 83 18.65 7.76 -6.78
C TYR A 83 19.02 7.93 -8.26
N ARG A 84 20.27 7.73 -8.61
CA ARG A 84 20.72 7.82 -10.01
C ARG A 84 19.94 6.87 -10.93
N LYS A 85 19.67 5.64 -10.48
CA LYS A 85 18.91 4.65 -11.25
C LYS A 85 17.44 5.04 -11.37
N ILE A 86 16.80 5.51 -10.29
CA ILE A 86 15.41 5.95 -10.30
C ILE A 86 15.27 7.22 -11.18
N ILE A 87 16.17 8.18 -11.05
CA ILE A 87 16.19 9.39 -11.92
C ILE A 87 16.39 9.00 -13.39
N GLN A 88 17.30 8.05 -13.68
CA GLN A 88 17.47 7.53 -15.04
C GLN A 88 16.15 6.92 -15.57
N THR A 89 15.39 6.24 -14.70
CA THR A 89 14.08 5.68 -15.07
C THR A 89 13.04 6.79 -15.29
N GLY A 90 13.04 7.83 -14.46
CA GLY A 90 12.18 9.00 -14.63
C GLY A 90 12.47 9.77 -15.93
N ARG A 91 13.75 9.98 -16.24
CA ARG A 91 14.15 10.59 -17.53
C ARG A 91 13.76 9.74 -18.75
N PHE A 92 13.64 8.44 -18.58
CA PHE A 92 13.07 7.60 -19.63
C PHE A 92 11.56 7.84 -19.79
N ALA A 93 10.82 8.06 -18.68
CA ALA A 93 9.42 8.46 -18.72
C ALA A 93 9.22 9.82 -19.44
N GLU A 94 10.08 10.82 -19.17
CA GLU A 94 10.07 12.10 -19.84
C GLU A 94 10.24 11.97 -21.36
N LYS A 95 11.16 11.11 -21.80
CA LYS A 95 11.37 10.83 -23.24
C LYS A 95 10.17 10.14 -23.91
N LEU A 96 9.35 9.41 -23.17
CA LEU A 96 8.08 8.85 -23.66
C LEU A 96 6.96 9.90 -23.70
N GLY A 97 7.17 11.08 -23.13
CA GLY A 97 6.20 12.17 -23.09
C GLY A 97 5.30 12.13 -21.86
N ALA A 98 5.72 11.49 -20.76
CA ALA A 98 4.95 11.52 -19.51
C ALA A 98 4.90 12.95 -18.95
N GLN A 99 3.71 13.38 -18.51
CA GLN A 99 3.45 14.67 -17.86
C GLN A 99 3.34 14.54 -16.33
N MET A 100 3.23 13.32 -15.82
CA MET A 100 3.20 12.99 -14.41
C MET A 100 3.94 11.68 -14.16
N LEU A 101 4.71 11.58 -13.07
CA LEU A 101 5.46 10.38 -12.72
C LEU A 101 5.06 9.87 -11.34
N GLY A 102 4.61 8.63 -11.29
CA GLY A 102 4.38 7.91 -10.03
C GLY A 102 5.56 7.02 -9.65
N LEU A 103 5.92 7.06 -8.37
CA LEU A 103 6.91 6.14 -7.77
C LEU A 103 6.17 5.03 -7.04
N GLY A 104 6.57 3.77 -7.27
CA GLY A 104 5.94 2.60 -6.66
C GLY A 104 6.83 1.88 -5.65
N ALA A 105 6.22 1.37 -4.60
CA ALA A 105 6.85 0.52 -3.58
C ALA A 105 8.20 1.08 -3.08
N PHE A 106 9.30 0.35 -3.18
CA PHE A 106 10.60 0.78 -2.67
C PHE A 106 11.15 2.05 -3.35
N THR A 107 10.77 2.35 -4.60
CA THR A 107 11.23 3.60 -5.24
C THR A 107 10.63 4.84 -4.60
N SER A 108 9.49 4.72 -3.90
CA SER A 108 8.83 5.81 -3.18
C SER A 108 9.39 6.03 -1.77
N VAL A 109 9.95 5.00 -1.12
CA VAL A 109 10.34 5.07 0.30
C VAL A 109 11.85 5.28 0.51
N ILE A 110 12.67 5.05 -0.50
CA ILE A 110 14.13 5.24 -0.39
C ILE A 110 14.47 6.68 -0.05
N GLY A 111 15.33 6.83 0.96
CA GLY A 111 15.94 8.09 1.35
C GLY A 111 14.92 9.13 1.83
N ASP A 112 14.69 10.16 1.00
CA ASP A 112 13.83 11.30 1.31
C ASP A 112 12.42 11.21 0.72
N ALA A 113 11.98 10.01 0.34
CA ALA A 113 10.65 9.76 -0.21
C ALA A 113 10.33 10.66 -1.42
N GLY A 114 11.16 10.58 -2.44
CA GLY A 114 10.93 11.17 -3.74
C GLY A 114 11.39 12.62 -3.91
N VAL A 115 11.75 13.35 -2.84
CA VAL A 115 12.13 14.77 -2.93
C VAL A 115 13.35 15.00 -3.82
N THR A 116 14.42 14.22 -3.64
CA THR A 116 15.63 14.31 -4.49
C THR A 116 15.32 13.90 -5.94
N ILE A 117 14.42 12.96 -6.14
CA ILE A 117 14.03 12.49 -7.47
C ILE A 117 13.26 13.60 -8.21
N ALA A 118 12.27 14.21 -7.55
CA ALA A 118 11.47 15.31 -8.10
C ALA A 118 12.35 16.48 -8.50
N LYS A 119 13.30 16.90 -7.67
CA LYS A 119 14.25 17.99 -8.00
C LYS A 119 15.14 17.72 -9.21
N ALA A 120 15.30 16.48 -9.63
CA ALA A 120 16.21 16.08 -10.71
C ALA A 120 15.47 15.78 -12.03
N LEU A 121 14.14 15.84 -12.03
CA LEU A 121 13.27 15.61 -13.19
C LEU A 121 12.51 16.89 -13.56
N ASP A 122 12.11 16.98 -14.82
CA ASP A 122 11.28 18.06 -15.32
C ASP A 122 9.78 17.78 -15.17
N VAL A 123 9.40 16.47 -15.04
CA VAL A 123 8.03 16.07 -14.78
C VAL A 123 7.72 16.06 -13.28
N PRO A 124 6.51 16.48 -12.86
CA PRO A 124 6.08 16.35 -11.46
C PRO A 124 6.04 14.90 -11.00
N VAL A 125 6.31 14.71 -9.71
CA VAL A 125 6.45 13.38 -9.09
C VAL A 125 5.47 13.20 -7.93
N THR A 126 4.95 11.99 -7.77
CA THR A 126 4.22 11.57 -6.58
C THR A 126 4.63 10.18 -6.11
N THR A 127 4.62 9.94 -4.79
CA THR A 127 4.85 8.60 -4.21
C THR A 127 3.57 7.76 -4.12
N GLY A 128 2.40 8.40 -4.21
CA GLY A 128 1.12 7.73 -4.08
C GLY A 128 0.68 7.41 -2.65
N ASP A 129 1.44 7.86 -1.66
CA ASP A 129 1.19 7.49 -0.26
C ASP A 129 -0.10 8.13 0.30
N SER A 130 -0.49 9.32 -0.19
CA SER A 130 -1.71 9.99 0.29
C SER A 130 -2.97 9.18 -0.07
N TYR A 131 -3.06 8.69 -1.29
CA TYR A 131 -4.20 7.85 -1.68
C TYR A 131 -4.11 6.45 -1.07
N THR A 132 -2.91 5.94 -0.82
CA THR A 132 -2.70 4.69 -0.08
C THR A 132 -3.28 4.77 1.33
N VAL A 133 -3.12 5.90 2.03
CA VAL A 133 -3.72 6.12 3.35
C VAL A 133 -5.24 6.01 3.29
N ILE A 134 -5.90 6.74 2.37
CA ILE A 134 -7.37 6.77 2.32
C ILE A 134 -7.94 5.40 2.00
N VAL A 135 -7.35 4.71 1.01
CA VAL A 135 -7.81 3.38 0.59
C VAL A 135 -7.60 2.34 1.69
N ALA A 136 -6.51 2.41 2.45
CA ALA A 136 -6.26 1.52 3.58
C ALA A 136 -7.28 1.71 4.71
N VAL A 137 -7.62 2.97 5.03
CA VAL A 137 -8.62 3.29 6.06
C VAL A 137 -10.03 2.92 5.59
N GLU A 138 -10.37 3.16 4.32
CA GLU A 138 -11.64 2.73 3.75
C GLU A 138 -11.76 1.19 3.76
N ALA A 139 -10.68 0.47 3.40
CA ALA A 139 -10.67 -1.00 3.40
C ALA A 139 -10.90 -1.59 4.80
N ILE A 140 -10.27 -1.06 5.84
CA ILE A 140 -10.46 -1.57 7.20
C ILE A 140 -11.85 -1.22 7.75
N ARG A 141 -12.41 -0.06 7.40
CA ARG A 141 -13.79 0.33 7.74
C ARG A 141 -14.82 -0.61 7.10
N GLU A 142 -14.67 -0.90 5.82
CA GLU A 142 -15.55 -1.82 5.10
C GLU A 142 -15.42 -3.26 5.63
N ALA A 143 -14.19 -3.69 5.95
CA ALA A 143 -13.95 -5.00 6.54
C ALA A 143 -14.54 -5.10 7.96
N ALA A 144 -14.48 -4.04 8.76
CA ALA A 144 -15.15 -3.99 10.07
C ALA A 144 -16.67 -4.18 9.92
N CYS A 145 -17.30 -3.45 9.00
CA CYS A 145 -18.72 -3.60 8.69
C CYS A 145 -19.04 -5.04 8.26
N THR A 146 -18.23 -5.60 7.36
CA THR A 146 -18.41 -6.96 6.83
C THR A 146 -18.25 -8.03 7.91
N MET A 147 -17.42 -7.78 8.92
CA MET A 147 -17.18 -8.70 10.05
C MET A 147 -18.08 -8.42 11.26
N ASP A 148 -19.10 -7.56 11.14
CA ASP A 148 -19.99 -7.11 12.22
C ASP A 148 -19.25 -6.49 13.42
N ILE A 149 -18.15 -5.79 13.17
CA ILE A 149 -17.38 -5.08 14.20
C ILE A 149 -17.87 -3.62 14.25
N PRO A 150 -18.56 -3.18 15.31
CA PRO A 150 -19.03 -1.81 15.41
C PRO A 150 -17.85 -0.87 15.70
N LEU A 151 -17.46 -0.05 14.72
CA LEU A 151 -16.29 0.84 14.79
C LEU A 151 -16.26 1.68 16.07
N ARG A 152 -17.40 2.24 16.48
CA ARG A 152 -17.48 3.18 17.60
C ARG A 152 -17.13 2.58 18.98
N SER A 153 -17.19 1.26 19.11
CA SER A 153 -16.80 0.51 20.32
C SER A 153 -15.60 -0.44 20.05
N ALA A 154 -15.01 -0.37 18.87
CA ALA A 154 -13.90 -1.24 18.50
C ALA A 154 -12.58 -0.74 19.10
N THR A 155 -11.71 -1.70 19.41
CA THR A 155 -10.28 -1.47 19.63
C THR A 155 -9.53 -1.71 18.33
N ALA A 156 -8.78 -0.72 17.87
CA ALA A 156 -7.93 -0.82 16.69
C ALA A 156 -6.45 -0.71 17.06
N ALA A 157 -5.59 -1.16 16.15
CA ALA A 157 -4.15 -1.00 16.25
C ALA A 157 -3.55 -0.57 14.90
N VAL A 158 -2.61 0.37 14.93
CA VAL A 158 -1.78 0.72 13.77
C VAL A 158 -0.35 0.28 14.05
N VAL A 159 0.11 -0.73 13.30
CA VAL A 159 1.49 -1.23 13.37
C VAL A 159 2.34 -0.47 12.36
N GLY A 160 3.43 0.13 12.82
CA GLY A 160 4.20 1.11 12.03
C GLY A 160 3.62 2.53 12.14
N ALA A 161 2.94 2.84 13.25
CA ALA A 161 2.22 4.11 13.47
C ALA A 161 3.10 5.36 13.31
N THR A 162 4.41 5.28 13.52
CA THR A 162 5.34 6.42 13.37
C THR A 162 5.86 6.61 11.94
N GLY A 163 5.50 5.71 11.01
CA GLY A 163 5.84 5.83 9.60
C GLY A 163 4.99 6.88 8.86
N THR A 164 5.41 7.25 7.65
CA THR A 164 4.76 8.30 6.84
C THR A 164 3.26 8.03 6.64
N ILE A 165 2.90 6.82 6.22
CA ILE A 165 1.51 6.39 6.02
C ILE A 165 0.84 6.13 7.37
N GLY A 166 1.53 5.40 8.27
CA GLY A 166 0.97 4.93 9.55
C GLY A 166 0.46 6.05 10.45
N GLN A 167 1.18 7.19 10.52
CA GLN A 167 0.74 8.31 11.36
C GLN A 167 -0.57 8.97 10.88
N VAL A 168 -0.81 8.99 9.57
CA VAL A 168 -2.06 9.57 9.03
C VAL A 168 -3.20 8.54 9.07
N CYS A 169 -2.90 7.25 8.88
CA CYS A 169 -3.87 6.19 9.15
C CYS A 169 -4.33 6.22 10.62
N ALA A 170 -3.40 6.40 11.56
CA ALA A 170 -3.72 6.53 12.98
C ALA A 170 -4.58 7.77 13.27
N ASP A 171 -4.27 8.90 12.64
CA ASP A 171 -5.04 10.14 12.74
C ASP A 171 -6.51 9.93 12.30
N LEU A 172 -6.72 9.31 11.13
CA LEU A 172 -8.06 9.04 10.61
C LEU A 172 -8.84 8.01 11.44
N LEU A 173 -8.17 6.93 11.89
CA LEU A 173 -8.80 5.89 12.70
C LEU A 173 -9.12 6.36 14.12
N ALA A 174 -8.37 7.33 14.65
CA ALA A 174 -8.63 7.91 15.97
C ALA A 174 -10.01 8.60 16.09
N ASP A 175 -10.60 9.00 14.97
CA ASP A 175 -11.97 9.53 14.94
C ASP A 175 -13.04 8.44 14.94
N ASP A 176 -12.71 7.21 14.55
CA ASP A 176 -13.69 6.14 14.29
C ASP A 176 -13.91 5.20 15.47
N VAL A 177 -12.82 4.90 16.22
CA VAL A 177 -12.79 3.80 17.19
C VAL A 177 -12.86 4.28 18.64
N GLU A 178 -13.07 3.36 19.58
CA GLU A 178 -13.06 3.66 21.00
C GLU A 178 -11.64 3.74 21.55
N ARG A 179 -10.79 2.77 21.17
CA ARG A 179 -9.38 2.70 21.59
C ARG A 179 -8.49 2.45 20.38
N LEU A 180 -7.33 3.13 20.35
CA LEU A 180 -6.36 2.99 19.29
C LEU A 180 -4.95 2.73 19.84
N TYR A 181 -4.41 1.55 19.56
CA TYR A 181 -3.00 1.23 19.82
C TYR A 181 -2.12 1.80 18.73
N LEU A 182 -1.16 2.64 19.12
CA LEU A 182 -0.09 3.16 18.27
C LEU A 182 1.15 2.29 18.50
N ILE A 183 1.50 1.45 17.51
CA ILE A 183 2.58 0.47 17.67
C ILE A 183 3.77 0.83 16.79
N GLY A 184 4.96 0.83 17.39
CA GLY A 184 6.21 1.14 16.69
C GLY A 184 7.44 0.83 17.53
N ARG A 185 8.63 0.93 16.94
CA ARG A 185 9.88 0.55 17.59
C ARG A 185 10.44 1.62 18.54
N ARG A 186 10.06 2.88 18.35
CA ARG A 186 10.64 4.02 19.06
C ARG A 186 9.61 4.68 19.97
N GLN A 187 9.78 4.49 21.26
CA GLN A 187 8.90 5.03 22.30
C GLN A 187 8.75 6.56 22.21
N ASP A 188 9.87 7.28 22.03
CA ASP A 188 9.91 8.74 21.89
C ASP A 188 8.99 9.23 20.75
N LYS A 189 9.03 8.56 19.62
CA LYS A 189 8.20 8.93 18.43
C LYS A 189 6.73 8.54 18.58
N LEU A 190 6.44 7.49 19.33
CA LEU A 190 5.07 7.13 19.67
C LEU A 190 4.45 8.16 20.63
N GLU A 191 5.21 8.65 21.60
CA GLU A 191 4.79 9.71 22.50
C GLU A 191 4.52 11.02 21.76
N GLU A 192 5.43 11.46 20.89
CA GLU A 192 5.24 12.62 20.01
C GLU A 192 3.96 12.49 19.17
N LEU A 193 3.72 11.31 18.57
CA LEU A 193 2.54 11.05 17.76
C LEU A 193 1.26 11.09 18.60
N ARG A 194 1.23 10.38 19.74
CA ARG A 194 0.09 10.37 20.65
C ARG A 194 -0.27 11.79 21.10
N ASP A 195 0.71 12.58 21.54
CA ASP A 195 0.46 13.91 22.06
C ASP A 195 -0.05 14.87 20.97
N ARG A 196 0.39 14.69 19.73
CA ARG A 196 -0.15 15.41 18.58
C ARG A 196 -1.60 15.02 18.28
N LEU A 197 -1.91 13.73 18.27
CA LEU A 197 -3.25 13.24 17.94
C LEU A 197 -4.27 13.50 19.06
N LYS A 198 -3.83 13.47 20.31
CA LYS A 198 -4.69 13.66 21.51
C LYS A 198 -5.47 14.97 21.49
N VAL A 199 -5.03 15.98 20.75
CA VAL A 199 -5.68 17.29 20.66
C VAL A 199 -7.08 17.20 20.05
N HIS A 200 -7.32 16.23 19.14
CA HIS A 200 -8.57 16.09 18.39
C HIS A 200 -9.10 14.65 18.32
N ALA A 201 -8.30 13.66 18.71
CA ALA A 201 -8.71 12.25 18.68
C ALA A 201 -9.91 11.99 19.61
N ARG A 202 -10.87 11.25 19.09
CA ARG A 202 -11.97 10.69 19.89
C ARG A 202 -11.55 9.47 20.68
N ALA A 203 -10.69 8.63 20.07
CA ALA A 203 -10.23 7.38 20.67
C ALA A 203 -9.32 7.60 21.88
N GLU A 204 -9.36 6.66 22.84
CA GLU A 204 -8.30 6.48 23.82
C GLU A 204 -7.02 6.03 23.09
N LEU A 205 -5.96 6.85 23.14
CA LEU A 205 -4.70 6.56 22.48
C LEU A 205 -3.73 5.86 23.42
N VAL A 206 -3.35 4.63 23.07
CA VAL A 206 -2.39 3.80 23.82
C VAL A 206 -1.18 3.54 22.96
N ILE A 207 0.02 3.75 23.50
CA ILE A 207 1.28 3.47 22.78
C ILE A 207 1.90 2.15 23.24
N SER A 208 2.50 1.42 22.30
CA SER A 208 3.20 0.16 22.62
C SER A 208 4.40 -0.07 21.70
N THR A 209 5.46 -0.61 22.25
CA THR A 209 6.58 -1.17 21.48
C THR A 209 6.50 -2.69 21.36
N SER A 210 5.53 -3.34 22.05
CA SER A 210 5.25 -4.78 21.94
C SER A 210 4.08 -5.05 21.01
N MET A 211 4.14 -6.19 20.32
CA MET A 211 3.04 -6.71 19.50
C MET A 211 1.98 -7.47 20.32
N ASP A 212 2.24 -7.77 21.60
CA ASP A 212 1.32 -8.56 22.44
C ASP A 212 -0.04 -7.86 22.61
N VAL A 213 -0.07 -6.53 22.54
CA VAL A 213 -1.29 -5.72 22.63
C VAL A 213 -2.25 -5.96 21.45
N LEU A 214 -1.80 -6.59 20.37
CA LEU A 214 -2.67 -6.97 19.26
C LEU A 214 -3.74 -8.00 19.68
N ALA A 215 -3.52 -8.73 20.80
CA ALA A 215 -4.52 -9.62 21.37
C ALA A 215 -5.80 -8.88 21.83
N GLU A 216 -5.73 -7.58 22.03
CA GLU A 216 -6.87 -6.73 22.38
C GLU A 216 -7.50 -6.03 21.16
N ALA A 217 -6.83 -6.03 20.00
CA ALA A 217 -7.27 -5.30 18.82
C ALA A 217 -8.17 -6.15 17.91
N GLN A 218 -9.36 -5.66 17.62
CA GLN A 218 -10.28 -6.25 16.63
C GLN A 218 -9.90 -5.83 15.21
N LEU A 219 -9.36 -4.64 15.04
CA LEU A 219 -8.96 -4.06 13.76
C LEU A 219 -7.47 -3.73 13.79
N ILE A 220 -6.71 -4.30 12.87
CA ILE A 220 -5.25 -4.13 12.80
C ILE A 220 -4.89 -3.61 11.42
N LEU A 221 -4.36 -2.39 11.35
CA LEU A 221 -3.76 -1.86 10.13
C LEU A 221 -2.24 -1.93 10.28
N THR A 222 -1.58 -2.63 9.36
CA THR A 222 -0.12 -2.76 9.39
C THR A 222 0.51 -2.14 8.16
N VAL A 223 1.54 -1.30 8.38
CA VAL A 223 2.20 -0.51 7.36
C VAL A 223 3.65 -0.24 7.74
N THR A 224 4.42 -1.30 7.96
CA THR A 224 5.83 -1.14 8.28
C THR A 224 6.73 -1.17 7.04
N SER A 225 7.97 -0.76 7.19
CA SER A 225 9.03 -0.93 6.18
C SER A 225 9.91 -2.14 6.48
N ALA A 226 9.42 -3.09 7.27
CA ALA A 226 10.13 -4.33 7.56
C ALA A 226 10.24 -5.19 6.29
N VAL A 227 11.33 -5.95 6.20
CA VAL A 227 11.55 -6.87 5.07
C VAL A 227 11.22 -8.32 5.43
N HIS A 228 10.72 -8.55 6.62
CA HIS A 228 10.29 -9.83 7.16
C HIS A 228 8.95 -9.67 7.90
N ASP A 229 8.25 -10.78 8.06
CA ASP A 229 6.97 -10.83 8.74
C ASP A 229 7.09 -10.32 10.19
N VAL A 230 6.20 -9.42 10.58
CA VAL A 230 6.15 -8.86 11.94
C VAL A 230 4.93 -9.31 12.74
N ILE A 231 3.87 -9.73 12.05
CA ILE A 231 2.63 -10.20 12.66
C ILE A 231 2.64 -11.72 12.80
N ARG A 232 2.50 -12.22 14.04
CA ARG A 232 2.46 -13.65 14.36
C ARG A 232 1.04 -14.11 14.75
N PRO A 233 0.69 -15.37 14.47
CA PRO A 233 -0.66 -15.90 14.75
C PRO A 233 -1.09 -15.80 16.22
N GLU A 234 -0.14 -15.95 17.16
CA GLU A 234 -0.37 -15.95 18.60
C GLU A 234 -0.80 -14.59 19.15
N PHE A 235 -0.47 -13.50 18.48
CA PHE A 235 -0.85 -12.14 18.89
C PHE A 235 -2.30 -11.79 18.56
N LEU A 236 -3.02 -12.63 17.81
CA LEU A 236 -4.28 -12.28 17.20
C LEU A 236 -5.47 -12.86 17.95
N GLN A 237 -6.49 -12.04 18.21
CA GLN A 237 -7.74 -12.55 18.76
C GLN A 237 -8.65 -13.12 17.67
N PRO A 238 -9.55 -14.08 18.04
CA PRO A 238 -10.57 -14.58 17.10
C PRO A 238 -11.47 -13.44 16.58
N GLY A 239 -11.76 -13.46 15.29
CA GLY A 239 -12.61 -12.46 14.63
C GLY A 239 -11.90 -11.16 14.27
N SER A 240 -10.61 -11.01 14.55
CA SER A 240 -9.87 -9.81 14.15
C SER A 240 -9.73 -9.68 12.63
N VAL A 241 -9.66 -8.44 12.19
CA VAL A 241 -9.37 -8.04 10.80
C VAL A 241 -7.97 -7.47 10.73
N ILE A 242 -7.16 -7.91 9.78
CA ILE A 242 -5.83 -7.36 9.52
C ILE A 242 -5.83 -6.79 8.10
N CYS A 243 -5.59 -5.49 7.97
CA CYS A 243 -5.35 -4.81 6.71
C CYS A 243 -3.83 -4.62 6.52
N ASP A 244 -3.22 -5.42 5.65
CA ASP A 244 -1.78 -5.38 5.36
C ASP A 244 -1.48 -4.47 4.17
N VAL A 245 -1.01 -3.27 4.47
CA VAL A 245 -0.63 -2.23 3.48
C VAL A 245 0.84 -2.36 3.08
N ALA A 246 1.66 -3.03 3.90
CA ALA A 246 3.09 -3.12 3.69
C ALA A 246 3.47 -3.92 2.44
N ARG A 247 4.54 -3.48 1.80
CA ARG A 247 5.19 -4.22 0.71
C ARG A 247 6.72 -4.12 0.85
N PRO A 248 7.42 -5.22 1.18
CA PRO A 248 6.90 -6.59 1.42
C PRO A 248 5.86 -6.65 2.55
N ARG A 249 5.09 -7.74 2.60
CA ARG A 249 4.00 -7.93 3.57
C ARG A 249 4.53 -8.04 5.00
N ASP A 250 3.77 -7.46 5.93
CA ASP A 250 4.00 -7.62 7.37
C ASP A 250 3.40 -8.92 7.93
N VAL A 251 2.43 -9.49 7.20
CA VAL A 251 1.72 -10.73 7.57
C VAL A 251 2.16 -11.87 6.67
N SER A 252 2.64 -12.97 7.25
CA SER A 252 3.02 -14.15 6.47
C SER A 252 1.81 -14.94 5.98
N ALA A 253 1.97 -15.63 4.85
CA ALA A 253 0.95 -16.55 4.34
C ALA A 253 0.65 -17.70 5.32
N MET A 254 1.55 -18.00 6.27
CA MET A 254 1.33 -18.98 7.31
C MET A 254 0.22 -18.53 8.26
N VAL A 255 0.16 -17.24 8.64
CA VAL A 255 -0.91 -16.71 9.51
C VAL A 255 -2.29 -17.04 8.95
N ALA A 256 -2.53 -16.73 7.66
CA ALA A 256 -3.80 -17.04 7.02
C ALA A 256 -4.09 -18.55 6.85
N ARG A 257 -3.05 -19.40 6.89
CA ARG A 257 -3.21 -20.87 6.82
C ARG A 257 -3.53 -21.51 8.17
N VAL A 258 -2.98 -20.98 9.26
CA VAL A 258 -3.16 -21.57 10.61
C VAL A 258 -4.30 -20.90 11.39
N ARG A 259 -4.80 -19.76 10.95
CA ARG A 259 -5.86 -18.98 11.58
C ARG A 259 -7.02 -18.79 10.60
N ASP A 260 -7.98 -19.69 10.65
CA ASP A 260 -9.21 -19.66 9.85
C ASP A 260 -10.34 -18.86 10.51
N ASP A 261 -10.04 -18.24 11.65
CA ASP A 261 -10.92 -17.44 12.49
C ASP A 261 -10.58 -15.93 12.46
N ILE A 262 -9.69 -15.49 11.55
CA ILE A 262 -9.34 -14.09 11.32
C ILE A 262 -9.45 -13.72 9.84
N LEU A 263 -9.73 -12.45 9.55
CA LEU A 263 -9.76 -11.93 8.19
C LEU A 263 -8.49 -11.15 7.88
N VAL A 264 -7.64 -11.68 7.01
CA VAL A 264 -6.46 -10.94 6.48
C VAL A 264 -6.81 -10.39 5.12
N ILE A 265 -6.68 -9.07 4.95
CA ILE A 265 -6.90 -8.39 3.67
C ILE A 265 -5.67 -7.61 3.24
N ASP A 266 -5.46 -7.53 1.93
CA ASP A 266 -4.49 -6.64 1.31
C ASP A 266 -5.04 -5.23 1.30
N GLY A 267 -4.34 -4.28 1.90
CA GLY A 267 -4.67 -2.86 1.82
C GLY A 267 -4.27 -2.25 0.48
N GLY A 268 -5.00 -1.23 0.06
CA GLY A 268 -4.56 -0.33 -1.01
C GLY A 268 -4.89 -0.74 -2.43
N MET A 269 -5.97 -1.52 -2.67
CA MET A 269 -6.43 -1.84 -4.03
C MET A 269 -7.72 -1.11 -4.40
N VAL A 270 -7.76 -0.65 -5.67
CA VAL A 270 -8.92 0.07 -6.23
C VAL A 270 -9.25 -0.40 -7.63
N ASP A 271 -10.51 -0.27 -8.01
CA ASP A 271 -10.97 -0.33 -9.38
C ASP A 271 -10.62 0.99 -10.09
N VAL A 272 -10.01 0.89 -11.26
CA VAL A 272 -9.63 2.05 -12.10
C VAL A 272 -10.77 2.35 -13.06
N PRO A 273 -11.20 3.62 -13.21
CA PRO A 273 -12.33 3.98 -14.06
C PRO A 273 -12.02 3.78 -15.55
N GLY A 274 -13.02 3.30 -16.28
CA GLY A 274 -12.92 2.99 -17.73
C GLY A 274 -12.68 1.51 -18.01
N SER A 275 -12.36 1.21 -19.26
CA SER A 275 -12.01 -0.15 -19.71
C SER A 275 -10.49 -0.31 -19.77
N VAL A 276 -9.83 -0.11 -18.64
CA VAL A 276 -8.37 -0.04 -18.57
C VAL A 276 -7.72 -1.36 -18.97
N ASP A 277 -6.73 -1.26 -19.87
CA ASP A 277 -5.79 -2.32 -20.20
C ASP A 277 -4.36 -1.86 -19.84
N PHE A 278 -3.74 -2.58 -18.96
CA PHE A 278 -2.35 -2.35 -18.57
C PHE A 278 -1.34 -3.03 -19.50
N HIS A 279 -1.77 -3.86 -20.43
CA HIS A 279 -0.95 -4.67 -21.33
C HIS A 279 0.20 -5.41 -20.62
N PHE A 280 0.07 -5.60 -19.32
CA PHE A 280 1.02 -6.30 -18.47
C PHE A 280 0.35 -6.90 -17.25
N ASN A 281 0.58 -8.18 -17.02
CA ASN A 281 0.08 -8.87 -15.83
C ASN A 281 1.07 -8.68 -14.67
N PHE A 282 0.79 -7.72 -13.81
CA PHE A 282 1.56 -7.49 -12.57
C PHE A 282 0.95 -8.19 -11.33
N GLY A 283 0.03 -9.14 -11.55
CA GLY A 283 -0.54 -9.99 -10.51
C GLY A 283 -1.96 -9.64 -10.08
N PHE A 284 -2.59 -8.67 -10.77
CA PHE A 284 -3.97 -8.28 -10.50
C PHE A 284 -4.93 -8.64 -11.62
N PRO A 285 -6.23 -8.79 -11.31
CA PRO A 285 -7.25 -8.85 -12.33
C PRO A 285 -7.26 -7.56 -13.18
N PRO A 286 -7.76 -7.64 -14.42
CA PRO A 286 -7.96 -6.45 -15.26
C PRO A 286 -8.76 -5.37 -14.52
N GLY A 287 -8.44 -4.11 -14.78
CA GLY A 287 -9.16 -2.97 -14.22
C GLY A 287 -8.79 -2.60 -12.78
N LYS A 288 -7.86 -3.29 -12.15
CA LYS A 288 -7.48 -3.04 -10.75
C LYS A 288 -6.03 -2.55 -10.62
N ALA A 289 -5.81 -1.62 -9.68
CA ALA A 289 -4.49 -1.06 -9.42
C ALA A 289 -4.22 -0.88 -7.92
N TYR A 290 -2.96 -0.74 -7.56
CA TYR A 290 -2.58 -0.25 -6.24
C TYR A 290 -2.97 1.23 -6.09
N ALA A 291 -3.30 1.66 -4.89
CA ALA A 291 -3.65 3.04 -4.58
C ALA A 291 -2.54 4.04 -4.99
N CYS A 292 -1.27 3.69 -4.81
CA CYS A 292 -0.17 4.56 -5.23
C CYS A 292 -0.15 4.80 -6.75
N MET A 293 -0.50 3.81 -7.55
CA MET A 293 -0.66 3.98 -9.00
C MET A 293 -1.89 4.82 -9.31
N ALA A 294 -2.98 4.57 -8.60
CA ALA A 294 -4.24 5.27 -8.78
C ALA A 294 -4.14 6.77 -8.41
N GLU A 295 -3.28 7.15 -7.46
CA GLU A 295 -2.98 8.56 -7.18
C GLU A 295 -2.42 9.27 -8.42
N THR A 296 -1.42 8.66 -9.07
CA THR A 296 -0.83 9.20 -10.30
C THR A 296 -1.87 9.35 -11.41
N ILE A 297 -2.73 8.35 -11.56
CA ILE A 297 -3.81 8.34 -12.55
C ILE A 297 -4.85 9.43 -12.23
N ALA A 298 -5.27 9.56 -10.97
CA ALA A 298 -6.26 10.55 -10.54
C ALA A 298 -5.76 11.99 -10.75
N LEU A 299 -4.51 12.27 -10.42
CA LEU A 299 -3.86 13.56 -10.67
C LEU A 299 -3.83 13.89 -12.17
N THR A 300 -3.52 12.90 -13.01
CA THR A 300 -3.49 13.08 -14.47
C THR A 300 -4.90 13.31 -15.04
N LEU A 301 -5.91 12.58 -14.57
CA LEU A 301 -7.32 12.81 -14.94
C LEU A 301 -7.79 14.20 -14.55
N GLU A 302 -7.40 14.68 -13.36
CA GLU A 302 -7.71 16.05 -12.91
C GLU A 302 -6.95 17.12 -13.69
N GLY A 303 -5.87 16.76 -14.39
CA GLY A 303 -4.97 17.72 -15.06
C GLY A 303 -4.07 18.48 -14.08
N ARG A 304 -3.82 17.89 -12.93
CA ARG A 304 -3.03 18.46 -11.85
C ARG A 304 -1.59 17.99 -11.93
N PHE A 305 -0.81 18.71 -12.75
CA PHE A 305 0.59 18.40 -13.02
C PHE A 305 1.51 19.19 -12.09
N GLU A 306 1.57 18.74 -10.83
CA GLU A 306 2.46 19.29 -9.79
C GLU A 306 3.00 18.15 -8.92
N ASP A 307 4.11 18.38 -8.23
CA ASP A 307 4.58 17.47 -7.18
C ASP A 307 3.50 17.34 -6.12
N TYR A 308 3.08 16.06 -5.83
CA TYR A 308 1.93 15.89 -4.97
C TYR A 308 2.29 15.29 -3.62
N THR A 309 2.46 13.99 -3.52
CA THR A 309 2.91 13.35 -2.28
C THR A 309 4.41 13.14 -2.33
N LEU A 310 5.16 13.96 -1.60
CA LEU A 310 6.62 13.86 -1.47
C LEU A 310 7.05 14.02 -0.02
N GLY A 311 8.19 13.37 0.31
CA GLY A 311 8.77 13.47 1.64
C GLY A 311 8.03 12.63 2.69
N LYS A 312 8.44 12.81 3.94
CA LYS A 312 7.96 12.01 5.08
C LYS A 312 6.80 12.64 5.86
N HIS A 313 6.26 13.74 5.36
CA HIS A 313 5.16 14.45 6.01
C HIS A 313 3.96 14.54 5.06
N ILE A 314 2.99 13.66 5.31
CA ILE A 314 1.68 13.69 4.65
C ILE A 314 0.70 14.34 5.61
N THR A 315 -0.13 15.25 5.10
CA THR A 315 -1.18 15.89 5.89
C THR A 315 -2.53 15.21 5.64
N ARG A 316 -3.39 15.19 6.65
CA ARG A 316 -4.77 14.71 6.53
C ARG A 316 -5.53 15.42 5.40
N ALA A 317 -5.38 16.74 5.29
CA ALA A 317 -6.01 17.51 4.22
C ALA A 317 -5.62 17.02 2.81
N ARG A 318 -4.34 16.70 2.60
CA ARG A 318 -3.84 16.16 1.33
C ARG A 318 -4.43 14.78 1.01
N VAL A 319 -4.56 13.96 2.05
CA VAL A 319 -5.18 12.61 1.95
C VAL A 319 -6.68 12.72 1.62
N GLU A 320 -7.41 13.60 2.29
CA GLU A 320 -8.83 13.83 2.02
C GLU A 320 -9.05 14.41 0.62
N GLU A 321 -8.19 15.34 0.19
CA GLU A 321 -8.23 15.97 -1.14
C GLU A 321 -8.10 14.93 -2.26
N ILE A 322 -7.08 14.06 -2.21
CA ILE A 322 -6.89 13.03 -3.24
C ILE A 322 -8.01 12.00 -3.22
N GLY A 323 -8.55 11.67 -2.04
CA GLY A 323 -9.70 10.79 -1.89
C GLY A 323 -10.95 11.35 -2.58
N LEU A 324 -11.22 12.64 -2.45
CA LEU A 324 -12.31 13.32 -3.15
C LEU A 324 -12.10 13.33 -4.67
N MET A 325 -10.88 13.64 -5.10
CA MET A 325 -10.48 13.65 -6.51
C MET A 325 -10.65 12.27 -7.15
N ALA A 326 -10.16 11.24 -6.52
CA ALA A 326 -10.28 9.87 -7.00
C ALA A 326 -11.76 9.42 -7.10
N ARG A 327 -12.57 9.66 -6.07
CA ARG A 327 -14.01 9.38 -6.11
C ARG A 327 -14.72 10.14 -7.24
N LYS A 328 -14.39 11.41 -7.46
CA LYS A 328 -14.92 12.21 -8.57
C LYS A 328 -14.68 11.53 -9.92
N HIS A 329 -13.49 10.97 -10.13
CA HIS A 329 -13.15 10.33 -11.39
C HIS A 329 -13.66 8.90 -11.54
N GLY A 330 -14.20 8.27 -10.46
CA GLY A 330 -14.82 6.95 -10.49
C GLY A 330 -13.95 5.82 -9.91
N PHE A 331 -12.86 6.14 -9.20
CA PHE A 331 -12.14 5.12 -8.44
C PHE A 331 -12.97 4.61 -7.27
N ARG A 332 -12.90 3.32 -7.02
CA ARG A 332 -13.64 2.64 -5.94
C ARG A 332 -12.76 1.59 -5.27
N LEU A 333 -13.03 1.29 -4.01
CA LEU A 333 -12.40 0.15 -3.34
C LEU A 333 -12.72 -1.14 -4.10
N SER A 334 -11.73 -1.97 -4.33
CA SER A 334 -11.82 -3.11 -5.26
C SER A 334 -12.20 -4.44 -4.58
N GLY A 335 -13.02 -4.40 -3.52
CA GLY A 335 -13.30 -5.57 -2.69
C GLY A 335 -12.07 -6.03 -1.90
N PHE A 336 -12.20 -7.18 -1.22
CA PHE A 336 -11.09 -7.70 -0.41
C PHE A 336 -10.27 -8.72 -1.17
N ARG A 337 -8.96 -8.64 -0.97
CA ARG A 337 -8.00 -9.64 -1.43
C ARG A 337 -7.13 -10.07 -0.26
N SER A 338 -6.68 -11.29 -0.31
CA SER A 338 -5.74 -11.86 0.66
C SER A 338 -4.66 -12.61 -0.11
N PHE A 339 -3.41 -12.21 0.06
CA PHE A 339 -2.26 -12.81 -0.66
C PHE A 339 -2.50 -12.91 -2.18
N GLU A 340 -2.94 -11.81 -2.80
CA GLU A 340 -3.23 -11.68 -4.23
C GLU A 340 -4.44 -12.50 -4.72
N ARG A 341 -5.21 -13.14 -3.83
CA ARG A 341 -6.44 -13.87 -4.15
C ARG A 341 -7.66 -13.09 -3.67
N GLU A 342 -8.73 -13.16 -4.44
CA GLU A 342 -10.00 -12.58 -4.03
C GLU A 342 -10.53 -13.29 -2.77
N VAL A 343 -11.06 -12.51 -1.84
CA VAL A 343 -11.75 -13.03 -0.65
C VAL A 343 -13.24 -13.08 -0.95
N THR A 344 -13.78 -14.27 -1.04
CA THR A 344 -15.20 -14.47 -1.37
C THR A 344 -16.12 -14.24 -0.16
N PRO A 345 -17.40 -13.91 -0.38
CA PRO A 345 -18.38 -13.81 0.72
C PRO A 345 -18.48 -15.09 1.56
N GLN A 346 -18.35 -16.27 0.93
CA GLN A 346 -18.35 -17.56 1.61
C GLN A 346 -17.16 -17.73 2.56
N GLN A 347 -15.98 -17.25 2.17
CA GLN A 347 -14.78 -17.26 3.03
C GLN A 347 -14.97 -16.34 4.23
N ILE A 348 -15.51 -15.14 4.03
CA ILE A 348 -15.80 -14.21 5.13
C ILE A 348 -16.77 -14.82 6.13
N GLU A 349 -17.85 -15.44 5.64
CA GLU A 349 -18.83 -16.11 6.49
C GLU A 349 -18.23 -17.31 7.26
N ALA A 350 -17.29 -18.04 6.64
CA ALA A 350 -16.54 -19.10 7.32
C ALA A 350 -15.68 -18.52 8.45
N VAL A 351 -14.94 -17.44 8.21
CA VAL A 351 -14.15 -16.74 9.23
C VAL A 351 -15.04 -16.30 10.40
N ARG A 352 -16.19 -15.68 10.14
CA ARG A 352 -17.15 -15.23 11.18
C ARG A 352 -17.64 -16.41 12.04
N ARG A 353 -17.99 -17.55 11.42
CA ARG A 353 -18.42 -18.75 12.15
C ARG A 353 -17.30 -19.34 13.01
N ASN A 354 -16.09 -19.42 12.46
CA ASN A 354 -14.94 -19.98 13.17
C ASN A 354 -14.53 -19.07 14.33
N ALA A 355 -14.55 -17.77 14.14
CA ALA A 355 -14.29 -16.79 15.19
C ALA A 355 -15.22 -16.95 16.40
N LYS A 356 -16.54 -17.14 16.16
CA LYS A 356 -17.53 -17.38 17.23
C LYS A 356 -17.23 -18.67 17.99
N LYS A 357 -16.84 -19.76 17.29
CA LYS A 357 -16.49 -21.04 17.94
C LYS A 357 -15.22 -20.90 18.79
N THR A 358 -14.16 -20.31 18.25
CA THR A 358 -12.88 -20.12 18.95
C THR A 358 -13.05 -19.19 20.16
N GLY A 359 -13.83 -18.11 20.02
CA GLY A 359 -14.15 -17.19 21.11
C GLY A 359 -14.92 -17.86 22.24
N ALA A 360 -15.90 -18.70 21.93
CA ALA A 360 -16.66 -19.48 22.95
C ALA A 360 -15.76 -20.47 23.71
N VAL A 361 -14.84 -21.14 23.02
CA VAL A 361 -13.87 -22.07 23.64
C VAL A 361 -12.92 -21.32 24.59
N ARG A 362 -12.40 -20.15 24.19
CA ARG A 362 -11.52 -19.34 25.05
C ARG A 362 -12.26 -18.86 26.30
N ALA A 363 -13.49 -18.34 26.16
CA ALA A 363 -14.28 -17.88 27.30
C ALA A 363 -14.65 -19.00 28.30
N ALA A 364 -14.68 -20.27 27.88
CA ALA A 364 -14.94 -21.40 28.75
C ALA A 364 -13.70 -21.87 29.53
N HIS A 365 -12.50 -21.39 29.21
CA HIS A 365 -11.22 -21.76 29.82
C HIS A 365 -10.60 -20.61 30.64
N THR A 366 -11.20 -19.42 30.64
CA THR A 366 -10.91 -18.29 31.54
C THR A 366 -11.91 -18.19 32.67
#